data_d41be28d6cd6edb8d42397d01beec26f
#
_entry.id   d41be28d6cd6edb8d42397d01beec26f
#
_cell.length_a   1.000
_cell.length_b   1.000
_cell.length_c   1.000
_cell.angle_alpha   90.00
_cell.angle_beta   90.00
_cell.angle_gamma   90.00
#
_symmetry.space_group_name_H-M   'P 1'
#
loop_
_entity.id
_entity.type
_entity.pdbx_description
1 polymer ?
#
loop_
_entity_poly.entity_id
_entity_poly.type
_entity_poly.pdbx_seq_one_letter_code
_entity_poly.pdbx_strand_id
1 'polypeptide(L)'
;MCIRDSSSKIDTGVTSDYYAADDDGDQAEDIFNHDSEAATLPDTSEDRPVVDAEPMDGTWEDMSFFFDGHEYSLPFAYSEIEANGWTFDIADYGYEDGYVMNAGDQTYESIELKNPDYPDVTVKIGFVNLDSSAKDITECDIYAFSLDTCYGFDQVDAFPIMSVSGGLTIGMDEQSAVAIMGECDDVYEAEEYNSYSYQDEEYNRHLDFEVNDENGITYFDLTYYQ
;
A
#
# COMPACT_ATOMS: atom_id res chain seq x y z
N MET A 1 -6.90 16.07 1.41
CA MET A 1 -7.86 15.29 2.24
C MET A 1 -8.60 14.36 1.29
N CYS A 2 -8.03 13.19 1.05
CA CYS A 2 -8.63 12.17 0.18
C CYS A 2 -9.81 11.55 0.93
N ILE A 3 -11.03 11.90 0.56
CA ILE A 3 -12.25 11.28 1.12
C ILE A 3 -12.60 10.12 0.21
N ARG A 4 -12.21 8.91 0.57
CA ARG A 4 -12.74 7.69 -0.05
C ARG A 4 -14.14 7.44 0.50
N ASP A 5 -15.17 7.72 -0.29
CA ASP A 5 -16.57 7.48 0.09
C ASP A 5 -16.98 6.08 -0.39
N SER A 6 -16.82 5.09 0.47
CA SER A 6 -17.27 3.71 0.22
C SER A 6 -18.75 3.56 0.58
N SER A 7 -19.66 3.92 -0.32
CA SER A 7 -21.09 3.61 -0.18
C SER A 7 -21.46 2.44 -1.11
N SER A 8 -21.34 1.21 -0.61
CA SER A 8 -21.93 0.03 -1.24
C SER A 8 -23.45 0.09 -1.21
N LYS A 9 -24.09 0.24 -2.36
CA LYS A 9 -25.52 -0.03 -2.52
C LYS A 9 -25.70 -1.48 -2.94
N ILE A 10 -26.19 -2.28 -2.01
CA ILE A 10 -26.78 -3.59 -2.30
C ILE A 10 -28.17 -3.36 -2.88
N ASP A 11 -28.36 -3.68 -4.16
CA ASP A 11 -29.70 -3.75 -4.76
C ASP A 11 -30.03 -5.21 -5.05
N THR A 12 -30.95 -5.77 -4.21
CA THR A 12 -31.53 -7.10 -4.38
C THR A 12 -32.79 -6.98 -5.24
N GLY A 13 -32.69 -7.36 -6.50
CA GLY A 13 -33.84 -7.48 -7.40
C GLY A 13 -33.84 -8.81 -8.14
N VAL A 14 -34.46 -9.82 -7.53
CA VAL A 14 -34.83 -11.08 -8.18
C VAL A 14 -36.08 -10.84 -9.01
N THR A 15 -36.03 -11.11 -10.32
CA THR A 15 -37.21 -11.59 -11.08
C THR A 15 -36.78 -12.59 -12.13
N SER A 16 -37.23 -13.80 -11.91
CA SER A 16 -37.27 -14.87 -12.90
C SER A 16 -38.30 -14.57 -13.97
N ASP A 17 -37.98 -14.78 -15.23
CA ASP A 17 -38.98 -15.24 -16.21
C ASP A 17 -38.36 -16.19 -17.24
N TYR A 18 -38.95 -17.35 -17.27
CA TYR A 18 -38.80 -18.46 -18.16
C TYR A 18 -39.32 -18.08 -19.56
N TYR A 19 -38.60 -18.37 -20.65
CA TYR A 19 -39.19 -18.80 -21.88
C TYR A 19 -38.33 -19.86 -22.59
N ALA A 20 -39.09 -20.88 -23.06
CA ALA A 20 -38.59 -22.11 -23.62
C ALA A 20 -38.20 -21.97 -25.09
N ALA A 21 -37.27 -22.81 -25.47
CA ALA A 21 -37.01 -23.52 -26.72
C ALA A 21 -37.68 -23.05 -28.02
N ASP A 22 -36.85 -22.91 -29.07
CA ASP A 22 -37.11 -23.61 -30.35
C ASP A 22 -35.79 -23.96 -31.04
N ASP A 23 -35.75 -25.21 -31.46
CA ASP A 23 -34.76 -25.96 -32.16
C ASP A 23 -34.84 -25.62 -33.68
N ASP A 24 -33.70 -25.37 -34.33
CA ASP A 24 -33.50 -25.75 -35.72
C ASP A 24 -32.06 -25.55 -36.22
N GLY A 25 -31.39 -26.66 -36.42
CA GLY A 25 -30.72 -27.09 -37.63
C GLY A 25 -29.49 -26.36 -38.17
N ASP A 26 -28.35 -27.00 -37.99
CA ASP A 26 -27.35 -27.33 -39.02
C ASP A 26 -26.72 -26.19 -39.85
N GLN A 27 -25.45 -25.94 -39.62
CA GLN A 27 -24.35 -26.07 -40.58
C GLN A 27 -23.01 -25.73 -39.92
N ALA A 28 -22.19 -26.77 -39.78
CA ALA A 28 -20.78 -26.64 -39.54
C ALA A 28 -20.08 -26.14 -40.80
N GLU A 29 -19.39 -25.03 -40.76
CA GLU A 29 -18.25 -24.77 -41.65
C GLU A 29 -17.12 -24.06 -40.90
N ASP A 30 -15.97 -24.68 -40.97
CA ASP A 30 -14.64 -24.26 -40.55
C ASP A 30 -14.34 -22.78 -40.86
N ILE A 31 -14.05 -21.98 -39.84
CA ILE A 31 -13.15 -20.84 -39.97
C ILE A 31 -12.25 -20.76 -38.73
N PHE A 32 -11.34 -21.71 -38.57
CA PHE A 32 -10.14 -21.53 -37.79
C PHE A 32 -9.01 -21.10 -38.72
N ASN A 33 -8.91 -19.81 -38.96
CA ASN A 33 -7.69 -19.12 -39.35
C ASN A 33 -7.82 -17.67 -38.91
N HIS A 34 -7.65 -17.43 -37.64
CA HIS A 34 -7.24 -16.13 -37.15
C HIS A 34 -5.75 -16.25 -36.80
N ASP A 35 -4.93 -15.75 -37.75
CA ASP A 35 -3.59 -15.31 -37.40
C ASP A 35 -3.74 -14.35 -36.21
N SER A 36 -3.44 -14.84 -35.01
CA SER A 36 -3.20 -13.99 -33.84
C SER A 36 -1.92 -13.21 -34.14
N GLU A 37 -2.04 -12.08 -34.82
CA GLU A 37 -1.11 -11.00 -34.60
C GLU A 37 -1.25 -10.68 -33.11
N ALA A 38 -0.25 -11.07 -32.34
CA ALA A 38 -0.07 -10.62 -30.99
C ALA A 38 -0.15 -9.08 -31.04
N ALA A 39 -1.26 -8.53 -30.57
CA ALA A 39 -1.36 -7.12 -30.35
C ALA A 39 -0.24 -6.79 -29.33
N THR A 40 0.85 -6.21 -29.83
CA THR A 40 1.81 -5.53 -28.97
C THR A 40 1.02 -4.44 -28.27
N LEU A 41 0.77 -4.65 -26.98
CA LEU A 41 0.28 -3.59 -26.11
C LEU A 41 1.20 -2.38 -26.30
N PRO A 42 0.67 -1.16 -26.42
CA PRO A 42 1.51 0.02 -26.48
C PRO A 42 2.42 0.02 -25.25
N ASP A 43 3.71 0.14 -25.49
CA ASP A 43 4.69 0.38 -24.44
C ASP A 43 4.39 1.75 -23.82
N THR A 44 3.67 1.76 -22.71
CA THR A 44 3.30 2.97 -21.97
C THR A 44 4.44 3.45 -21.06
N SER A 45 5.62 2.80 -21.12
CA SER A 45 6.75 3.07 -20.23
C SER A 45 7.48 4.40 -20.52
N GLU A 46 7.20 5.07 -21.65
CA GLU A 46 7.95 6.28 -22.04
C GLU A 46 7.53 7.56 -21.27
N ASP A 47 6.39 7.56 -20.56
CA ASP A 47 5.86 8.75 -19.87
C ASP A 47 5.81 8.63 -18.34
N ARG A 48 6.29 7.55 -17.76
CA ARG A 48 6.32 7.40 -16.29
C ARG A 48 7.39 8.27 -15.64
N PRO A 49 7.08 8.92 -14.51
CA PRO A 49 8.11 9.56 -13.69
C PRO A 49 9.15 8.52 -13.29
N VAL A 50 10.42 8.80 -13.57
CA VAL A 50 11.50 7.94 -13.13
C VAL A 50 11.79 8.22 -11.67
N VAL A 51 11.42 7.29 -10.81
CA VAL A 51 11.77 7.32 -9.39
C VAL A 51 13.12 6.63 -9.24
N ASP A 52 14.13 7.37 -8.79
CA ASP A 52 15.50 6.86 -8.57
C ASP A 52 15.57 6.21 -7.16
N ALA A 53 14.85 5.11 -6.97
CA ALA A 53 14.83 4.34 -5.73
C ALA A 53 15.69 3.09 -5.87
N GLU A 54 16.67 2.92 -4.98
CA GLU A 54 17.52 1.74 -4.96
C GLU A 54 16.79 0.58 -4.25
N PRO A 55 16.69 -0.61 -4.85
CA PRO A 55 16.09 -1.77 -4.22
C PRO A 55 16.84 -2.19 -2.95
N MET A 56 16.13 -2.60 -1.92
CA MET A 56 16.71 -3.18 -0.71
C MET A 56 16.84 -4.71 -0.82
N ASP A 57 17.98 -5.23 -0.38
CA ASP A 57 18.19 -6.67 -0.24
C ASP A 57 17.31 -7.24 0.90
N GLY A 58 17.18 -8.57 0.96
CA GLY A 58 16.45 -9.29 2.00
C GLY A 58 15.11 -9.85 1.52
N THR A 59 14.18 -10.03 2.44
CA THR A 59 12.79 -10.43 2.18
C THR A 59 11.84 -9.43 2.80
N TRP A 60 10.62 -9.33 2.30
CA TRP A 60 9.61 -8.43 2.86
C TRP A 60 9.31 -8.76 4.35
N GLU A 61 9.47 -10.02 4.76
CA GLU A 61 9.30 -10.47 6.15
C GLU A 61 10.34 -9.87 7.12
N ASP A 62 11.43 -9.32 6.61
CA ASP A 62 12.40 -8.58 7.43
C ASP A 62 11.79 -7.29 7.99
N MET A 63 10.65 -6.83 7.43
CA MET A 63 9.93 -5.62 7.82
C MET A 63 10.82 -4.38 7.85
N SER A 64 11.85 -4.38 7.02
CA SER A 64 12.79 -3.28 6.87
C SER A 64 12.48 -2.48 5.63
N PHE A 65 12.65 -1.17 5.70
CA PHE A 65 12.42 -0.27 4.58
C PHE A 65 13.35 0.94 4.65
N PHE A 66 13.66 1.46 3.48
CA PHE A 66 14.32 2.75 3.32
C PHE A 66 13.24 3.80 3.06
N PHE A 67 13.29 4.89 3.79
CA PHE A 67 12.35 5.98 3.64
C PHE A 67 13.04 7.31 3.89
N ASP A 68 12.90 8.25 2.95
CA ASP A 68 13.40 9.62 3.04
C ASP A 68 14.88 9.71 3.49
N GLY A 69 15.73 8.90 2.87
CA GLY A 69 17.17 8.90 3.14
C GLY A 69 17.63 8.05 4.31
N HIS A 70 16.73 7.34 5.00
CA HIS A 70 17.03 6.56 6.21
C HIS A 70 16.45 5.16 6.15
N GLU A 71 17.13 4.21 6.79
CA GLU A 71 16.69 2.83 6.91
C GLU A 71 15.99 2.63 8.27
N TYR A 72 14.85 1.94 8.24
CA TYR A 72 14.03 1.59 9.40
C TYR A 72 13.72 0.10 9.40
N SER A 73 13.38 -0.46 10.57
CA SER A 73 12.93 -1.85 10.70
C SER A 73 11.87 -1.93 11.79
N LEU A 74 10.65 -2.35 11.43
CA LEU A 74 9.53 -2.45 12.38
C LEU A 74 9.76 -3.58 13.40
N PRO A 75 9.48 -3.32 14.70
CA PRO A 75 9.15 -2.02 15.26
C PRO A 75 10.40 -1.19 15.57
N PHE A 76 10.32 0.14 15.43
CA PHE A 76 11.41 1.07 15.72
C PHE A 76 10.94 2.27 16.55
N ALA A 77 11.85 2.92 17.27
CA ALA A 77 11.50 4.04 18.14
C ALA A 77 11.03 5.27 17.35
N TYR A 78 9.92 5.91 17.75
CA TYR A 78 9.42 7.13 17.11
C TYR A 78 10.49 8.21 16.98
N SER A 79 11.38 8.35 17.99
CA SER A 79 12.46 9.33 17.94
C SER A 79 13.40 9.21 16.74
N GLU A 80 13.47 8.05 16.08
CA GLU A 80 14.31 7.86 14.90
C GLU A 80 13.72 8.59 13.67
N ILE A 81 12.41 8.50 13.45
CA ILE A 81 11.74 9.18 12.34
C ILE A 81 11.49 10.67 12.65
N GLU A 82 11.28 11.02 13.93
CA GLU A 82 11.18 12.40 14.39
C GLU A 82 12.48 13.17 14.12
N ALA A 83 13.64 12.53 14.35
CA ALA A 83 14.95 13.13 14.07
C ALA A 83 15.16 13.47 12.59
N ASN A 84 14.38 12.85 11.69
CA ASN A 84 14.37 13.09 10.25
C ASN A 84 13.26 14.05 9.81
N GLY A 85 12.62 14.77 10.76
CA GLY A 85 11.68 15.84 10.48
C GLY A 85 10.22 15.41 10.31
N TRP A 86 9.92 14.12 10.49
CA TRP A 86 8.55 13.62 10.45
C TRP A 86 7.93 13.67 11.84
N THR A 87 6.91 14.50 12.01
CA THR A 87 6.27 14.76 13.29
C THR A 87 4.76 14.63 13.22
N PHE A 88 4.11 14.42 14.35
CA PHE A 88 2.65 14.48 14.48
C PHE A 88 2.24 15.43 15.60
N ASP A 89 1.00 15.91 15.55
CA ASP A 89 0.40 16.66 16.65
C ASP A 89 -0.67 15.80 17.33
N ILE A 90 -0.40 15.37 18.55
CA ILE A 90 -1.32 14.52 19.30
C ILE A 90 -2.67 15.20 19.58
N ALA A 91 -2.71 16.52 19.56
CA ALA A 91 -3.95 17.28 19.72
C ALA A 91 -4.90 17.09 18.53
N ASP A 92 -4.40 16.79 17.32
CA ASP A 92 -5.21 16.46 16.15
C ASP A 92 -6.08 15.21 16.38
N TYR A 93 -5.71 14.35 17.34
CA TYR A 93 -6.39 13.11 17.71
C TYR A 93 -7.25 13.22 18.97
N GLY A 94 -7.45 14.45 19.49
CA GLY A 94 -8.30 14.71 20.64
C GLY A 94 -7.64 14.46 22.00
N TYR A 95 -6.34 14.26 22.02
CA TYR A 95 -5.55 14.17 23.25
C TYR A 95 -4.90 15.53 23.54
N GLU A 96 -5.13 16.07 24.72
CA GLU A 96 -4.42 17.23 25.21
C GLU A 96 -3.01 16.83 25.66
N ASP A 97 -2.11 17.77 25.82
CA ASP A 97 -0.68 17.64 26.15
C ASP A 97 -0.29 16.32 26.83
N GLY A 98 0.19 15.37 26.05
CA GLY A 98 0.69 14.08 26.48
C GLY A 98 -0.38 12.98 26.58
N TYR A 99 -0.24 11.97 25.74
CA TYR A 99 -1.00 10.72 25.82
C TYR A 99 -0.12 9.60 26.35
N VAL A 100 -0.55 8.97 27.44
CA VAL A 100 0.19 7.88 28.08
C VAL A 100 -0.37 6.54 27.63
N MET A 101 0.46 5.72 27.01
CA MET A 101 0.15 4.34 26.62
C MET A 101 0.57 3.39 27.75
N ASN A 102 -0.33 2.49 28.19
CA ASN A 102 0.04 1.44 29.14
C ASN A 102 0.92 0.37 28.45
N ALA A 103 1.53 -0.49 29.25
CA ALA A 103 2.28 -1.64 28.73
C ALA A 103 1.43 -2.52 27.82
N GLY A 104 1.89 -2.76 26.60
CA GLY A 104 1.19 -3.56 25.58
C GLY A 104 0.06 -2.85 24.86
N ASP A 105 -0.22 -1.56 25.15
CA ASP A 105 -1.20 -0.79 24.39
C ASP A 105 -0.69 -0.52 22.96
N GLN A 106 -1.62 -0.52 22.00
CA GLN A 106 -1.39 -0.14 20.60
C GLN A 106 -2.40 0.94 20.19
N THR A 107 -1.99 1.84 19.32
CA THR A 107 -2.92 2.74 18.63
C THR A 107 -3.46 2.09 17.36
N TYR A 108 -4.47 2.71 16.73
CA TYR A 108 -4.80 2.41 15.34
C TYR A 108 -3.69 2.93 14.41
N GLU A 109 -3.57 2.35 13.24
CA GLU A 109 -2.63 2.67 12.16
C GLU A 109 -3.09 3.92 11.38
N SER A 110 -3.36 5.00 12.08
CA SER A 110 -4.00 6.18 11.51
C SER A 110 -3.41 7.51 11.97
N ILE A 111 -2.30 7.47 12.69
CA ILE A 111 -1.63 8.69 13.13
C ILE A 111 -0.80 9.23 11.98
N GLU A 112 -1.18 10.39 11.47
CA GLU A 112 -0.56 11.02 10.31
C GLU A 112 0.69 11.79 10.73
N LEU A 113 1.82 11.44 10.12
CA LEU A 113 3.06 12.20 10.20
C LEU A 113 3.05 13.34 9.18
N LYS A 114 3.66 14.44 9.54
CA LYS A 114 3.81 15.63 8.72
C LYS A 114 5.28 15.99 8.57
N ASN A 115 5.68 16.33 7.35
CA ASN A 115 6.97 16.90 7.06
C ASN A 115 6.78 18.13 6.14
N PRO A 116 7.31 19.31 6.49
CA PRO A 116 7.15 20.51 5.67
C PRO A 116 7.72 20.40 4.24
N ASP A 117 8.68 19.49 4.04
CA ASP A 117 9.32 19.27 2.74
C ASP A 117 8.41 18.42 1.80
N TYR A 118 7.40 17.72 2.37
CA TYR A 118 6.47 16.83 1.64
C TYR A 118 5.00 17.10 2.04
N PRO A 119 4.47 18.29 1.78
CA PRO A 119 3.17 18.71 2.30
C PRO A 119 1.97 17.94 1.72
N ASP A 120 2.15 17.31 0.55
CA ASP A 120 1.09 16.64 -0.19
C ASP A 120 1.13 15.11 -0.04
N VAL A 121 2.08 14.59 0.75
CA VAL A 121 2.26 13.17 0.98
C VAL A 121 1.62 12.75 2.30
N THR A 122 0.88 11.65 2.28
CA THR A 122 0.28 11.08 3.49
C THR A 122 1.13 9.92 3.99
N VAL A 123 1.71 10.10 5.18
CA VAL A 123 2.39 9.05 5.94
C VAL A 123 1.59 8.77 7.19
N LYS A 124 1.26 7.50 7.45
CA LYS A 124 0.54 7.10 8.67
C LYS A 124 1.33 6.07 9.42
N ILE A 125 1.20 6.10 10.74
CA ILE A 125 1.85 5.17 11.65
C ILE A 125 0.89 4.62 12.70
N GLY A 126 1.26 3.48 13.27
CA GLY A 126 0.68 2.93 14.49
C GLY A 126 1.76 2.83 15.59
N PHE A 127 1.42 3.25 16.80
CA PHE A 127 2.30 3.16 17.97
C PHE A 127 2.02 1.91 18.80
N VAL A 128 3.07 1.36 19.40
CA VAL A 128 3.00 0.28 20.39
C VAL A 128 3.91 0.59 21.59
N ASN A 129 3.42 0.33 22.80
CA ASN A 129 4.25 0.37 23.99
C ASN A 129 4.77 -1.04 24.31
N LEU A 130 6.01 -1.34 23.95
CA LEU A 130 6.68 -2.61 24.19
C LEU A 130 7.28 -2.73 25.59
N ASP A 131 7.31 -1.64 26.36
CA ASP A 131 7.84 -1.66 27.73
C ASP A 131 6.84 -2.28 28.72
N SER A 132 7.35 -2.68 29.87
CA SER A 132 6.54 -3.23 30.97
C SER A 132 5.84 -2.17 31.83
N SER A 133 6.00 -0.89 31.50
CA SER A 133 5.42 0.26 32.22
C SER A 133 4.79 1.25 31.23
N ALA A 134 3.86 2.04 31.72
CA ALA A 134 3.26 3.12 30.96
C ALA A 134 4.31 4.20 30.63
N LYS A 135 4.25 4.72 29.38
CA LYS A 135 5.12 5.80 28.90
C LYS A 135 4.36 6.74 27.96
N ASP A 136 4.91 7.91 27.73
CA ASP A 136 4.36 8.85 26.75
C ASP A 136 4.37 8.24 25.35
N ILE A 137 3.36 8.55 24.52
CA ILE A 137 3.26 8.04 23.15
C ILE A 137 4.51 8.36 22.33
N THR A 138 5.13 9.50 22.55
CA THR A 138 6.36 9.91 21.84
C THR A 138 7.60 9.10 22.24
N GLU A 139 7.52 8.33 23.32
CA GLU A 139 8.55 7.40 23.76
C GLU A 139 8.28 5.95 23.29
N CYS A 140 7.15 5.73 22.59
CA CYS A 140 6.73 4.42 22.08
C CYS A 140 7.40 4.06 20.76
N ASP A 141 7.27 2.78 20.40
CA ASP A 141 7.76 2.27 19.14
C ASP A 141 6.65 2.33 18.07
N ILE A 142 7.06 2.44 16.81
CA ILE A 142 6.19 2.36 15.65
C ILE A 142 6.12 0.89 15.21
N TYR A 143 4.92 0.31 15.13
CA TYR A 143 4.70 -1.06 14.70
C TYR A 143 4.07 -1.15 13.30
N ALA A 144 3.49 -0.05 12.81
CA ALA A 144 2.90 0.04 11.49
C ALA A 144 3.31 1.34 10.81
N PHE A 145 3.57 1.26 9.52
CA PHE A 145 4.01 2.38 8.69
C PHE A 145 3.36 2.29 7.32
N SER A 146 2.71 3.36 6.87
CA SER A 146 2.20 3.45 5.50
C SER A 146 2.58 4.76 4.82
N LEU A 147 2.85 4.66 3.52
CA LEU A 147 3.07 5.79 2.60
C LEU A 147 2.00 5.74 1.53
N ASP A 148 1.27 6.84 1.36
CA ASP A 148 0.27 7.01 0.31
C ASP A 148 0.55 8.30 -0.46
N THR A 149 0.88 8.15 -1.74
CA THR A 149 1.10 9.29 -2.65
C THR A 149 -0.20 9.79 -3.29
N CYS A 150 -1.35 9.22 -2.93
CA CYS A 150 -2.75 9.53 -3.29
C CYS A 150 -3.00 9.84 -4.77
N TYR A 151 -2.23 10.74 -5.34
CA TYR A 151 -2.45 11.36 -6.65
C TYR A 151 -1.46 10.91 -7.72
N GLY A 152 -0.51 10.05 -7.34
CA GLY A 152 0.63 9.75 -8.20
C GLY A 152 1.71 10.83 -8.16
N PHE A 153 2.85 10.52 -8.75
CA PHE A 153 4.06 11.34 -8.63
C PHE A 153 4.01 12.65 -9.41
N ASP A 154 3.16 12.74 -10.43
CA ASP A 154 2.99 13.90 -11.30
C ASP A 154 2.18 15.04 -10.65
N GLN A 155 1.50 14.75 -9.54
CA GLN A 155 0.61 15.68 -8.84
C GLN A 155 1.19 16.21 -7.52
N VAL A 156 2.36 15.72 -7.12
CA VAL A 156 3.07 16.21 -5.93
C VAL A 156 4.38 16.88 -6.35
N ASP A 157 4.69 18.02 -5.76
CA ASP A 157 5.93 18.76 -6.05
C ASP A 157 7.18 17.99 -5.59
N ALA A 158 7.04 17.18 -4.53
CA ALA A 158 8.07 16.32 -3.99
C ALA A 158 7.45 15.16 -3.20
N PHE A 159 8.07 14.00 -3.23
CA PHE A 159 7.71 12.86 -2.39
C PHE A 159 8.97 12.15 -1.89
N PRO A 160 8.91 11.52 -0.70
CA PRO A 160 10.02 10.77 -0.16
C PRO A 160 10.21 9.47 -0.93
N ILE A 161 11.46 9.12 -1.20
CA ILE A 161 11.78 7.83 -1.81
C ILE A 161 11.57 6.73 -0.77
N MET A 162 10.90 5.65 -1.17
CA MET A 162 10.70 4.47 -0.35
C MET A 162 11.07 3.20 -1.10
N SER A 163 11.77 2.31 -0.41
CA SER A 163 12.05 0.94 -0.84
C SER A 163 11.78 -0.01 0.33
N VAL A 164 11.27 -1.19 0.04
CA VAL A 164 10.99 -2.22 1.04
C VAL A 164 11.94 -3.40 0.82
N SER A 165 12.40 -4.02 1.91
CA SER A 165 13.20 -5.25 1.83
C SER A 165 12.47 -6.32 1.01
N GLY A 166 13.23 -7.05 0.18
CA GLY A 166 12.68 -7.91 -0.87
C GLY A 166 12.65 -7.25 -2.24
N GLY A 167 13.09 -5.96 -2.34
CA GLY A 167 13.37 -5.31 -3.61
C GLY A 167 12.25 -4.45 -4.19
N LEU A 168 11.11 -4.29 -3.50
CA LEU A 168 10.05 -3.38 -3.94
C LEU A 168 10.47 -1.91 -3.77
N THR A 169 10.10 -1.07 -4.73
CA THR A 169 10.34 0.37 -4.67
C THR A 169 9.11 1.15 -5.09
N ILE A 170 8.94 2.33 -4.49
CA ILE A 170 7.91 3.27 -4.97
C ILE A 170 8.12 3.53 -6.47
N GLY A 171 7.05 3.61 -7.24
CA GLY A 171 7.13 3.80 -8.70
C GLY A 171 7.41 2.55 -9.53
N MET A 172 7.70 1.40 -8.92
CA MET A 172 7.92 0.14 -9.63
C MET A 172 6.67 -0.30 -10.37
N ASP A 173 6.82 -0.78 -11.60
CA ASP A 173 5.69 -1.31 -12.37
C ASP A 173 5.17 -2.64 -11.80
N GLU A 174 3.89 -2.92 -12.03
CA GLU A 174 3.20 -4.10 -11.53
C GLU A 174 3.89 -5.42 -11.92
N GLN A 175 4.30 -5.56 -13.18
CA GLN A 175 4.92 -6.78 -13.67
C GLN A 175 6.22 -7.07 -12.93
N SER A 176 7.02 -6.06 -12.67
CA SER A 176 8.28 -6.16 -11.91
C SER A 176 8.00 -6.49 -10.45
N ALA A 177 7.05 -5.82 -9.82
CA ALA A 177 6.67 -6.06 -8.43
C ALA A 177 6.19 -7.50 -8.21
N VAL A 178 5.25 -7.97 -9.01
CA VAL A 178 4.72 -9.34 -8.95
C VAL A 178 5.81 -10.38 -9.26
N ALA A 179 6.72 -10.09 -10.20
CA ALA A 179 7.83 -10.99 -10.51
C ALA A 179 8.82 -11.15 -9.35
N ILE A 180 9.02 -10.09 -8.56
CA ILE A 180 9.90 -10.09 -7.37
C ILE A 180 9.21 -10.82 -6.21
N MET A 181 7.96 -10.48 -5.94
CA MET A 181 7.24 -10.94 -4.75
C MET A 181 6.68 -12.35 -4.88
N GLY A 182 6.35 -12.78 -6.10
CA GLY A 182 5.73 -14.08 -6.36
C GLY A 182 4.24 -14.12 -5.99
N GLU A 183 3.76 -15.30 -5.54
CA GLU A 183 2.36 -15.52 -5.20
C GLU A 183 1.98 -14.72 -3.95
N CYS A 184 0.90 -13.95 -4.01
CA CYS A 184 0.35 -13.15 -2.91
C CYS A 184 -0.80 -13.90 -2.23
N ASP A 185 -1.16 -13.47 -1.01
CA ASP A 185 -2.28 -14.04 -0.26
C ASP A 185 -3.62 -13.55 -0.77
N ASP A 186 -3.72 -12.27 -1.16
CA ASP A 186 -4.93 -11.68 -1.74
C ASP A 186 -4.59 -10.63 -2.79
N VAL A 187 -5.46 -10.50 -3.80
CA VAL A 187 -5.41 -9.46 -4.83
C VAL A 187 -6.77 -8.79 -4.94
N TYR A 188 -6.78 -7.47 -4.81
CA TYR A 188 -7.96 -6.67 -5.09
C TYR A 188 -7.74 -5.85 -6.36
N GLU A 189 -8.55 -6.12 -7.39
CA GLU A 189 -8.53 -5.39 -8.66
C GLU A 189 -9.58 -4.29 -8.65
N ALA A 190 -9.16 -3.04 -8.74
CA ALA A 190 -10.01 -1.87 -8.91
C ALA A 190 -9.90 -1.29 -10.32
N GLU A 191 -10.72 -0.28 -10.64
CA GLU A 191 -10.68 0.38 -11.96
C GLU A 191 -9.39 1.20 -12.16
N GLU A 192 -8.84 1.74 -11.07
CA GLU A 192 -7.72 2.69 -11.12
C GLU A 192 -6.41 2.10 -10.58
N TYR A 193 -6.45 1.01 -9.81
CA TYR A 193 -5.28 0.38 -9.21
C TYR A 193 -5.54 -1.09 -8.87
N ASN A 194 -4.47 -1.86 -8.73
CA ASN A 194 -4.49 -3.19 -8.13
C ASN A 194 -3.79 -3.14 -6.77
N SER A 195 -4.36 -3.84 -5.78
CA SER A 195 -3.78 -3.97 -4.44
C SER A 195 -3.37 -5.41 -4.18
N TYR A 196 -2.17 -5.59 -3.67
CA TYR A 196 -1.55 -6.88 -3.38
C TYR A 196 -1.26 -6.99 -1.90
N SER A 197 -1.71 -8.09 -1.27
CA SER A 197 -1.53 -8.36 0.15
C SER A 197 -0.67 -9.59 0.38
N TYR A 198 0.28 -9.46 1.28
CA TYR A 198 1.19 -10.51 1.73
C TYR A 198 1.15 -10.61 3.24
N GLN A 199 1.08 -11.84 3.75
CA GLN A 199 1.00 -12.12 5.16
C GLN A 199 1.91 -13.29 5.51
N ASP A 200 2.64 -13.22 6.63
CA ASP A 200 3.44 -14.35 7.08
C ASP A 200 2.58 -15.48 7.65
N GLU A 201 3.15 -16.69 7.78
CA GLU A 201 2.44 -17.88 8.29
C GLU A 201 1.87 -17.71 9.70
N GLU A 202 2.44 -16.80 10.51
CA GLU A 202 2.04 -16.52 11.89
C GLU A 202 1.06 -15.36 12.02
N TYR A 203 0.74 -14.70 10.91
CA TYR A 203 -0.12 -13.51 10.84
C TYR A 203 0.40 -12.31 11.65
N ASN A 204 1.71 -12.24 11.82
CA ASN A 204 2.35 -11.16 12.57
C ASN A 204 2.88 -10.05 11.66
N ARG A 205 3.14 -10.35 10.39
CA ARG A 205 3.70 -9.41 9.43
C ARG A 205 2.79 -9.29 8.23
N HIS A 206 2.52 -8.07 7.86
CA HIS A 206 1.74 -7.72 6.68
C HIS A 206 2.51 -6.74 5.81
N LEU A 207 2.43 -6.94 4.52
CA LEU A 207 2.82 -5.98 3.51
C LEU A 207 1.70 -5.86 2.50
N ASP A 208 1.16 -4.66 2.36
CA ASP A 208 0.27 -4.32 1.26
C ASP A 208 0.94 -3.28 0.36
N PHE A 209 0.70 -3.37 -0.94
CA PHE A 209 1.04 -2.30 -1.86
C PHE A 209 -0.04 -2.12 -2.92
N GLU A 210 -0.22 -0.87 -3.37
CA GLU A 210 -1.08 -0.55 -4.50
C GLU A 210 -0.24 -0.10 -5.69
N VAL A 211 -0.63 -0.56 -6.86
CA VAL A 211 0.03 -0.23 -8.12
C VAL A 211 -1.00 0.21 -9.16
N ASN A 212 -0.69 1.25 -9.90
CA ASN A 212 -1.49 1.68 -11.05
C ASN A 212 -0.63 1.75 -12.32
N ASP A 213 -1.31 1.76 -13.47
CA ASP A 213 -0.66 1.73 -14.78
C ASP A 213 0.20 2.96 -15.07
N GLU A 214 -0.15 4.13 -14.52
CA GLU A 214 0.49 5.41 -14.84
C GLU A 214 1.74 5.64 -14.00
N ASN A 215 1.69 5.30 -12.69
CA ASN A 215 2.71 5.67 -11.72
C ASN A 215 3.49 4.47 -11.15
N GLY A 216 3.03 3.23 -11.40
CA GLY A 216 3.57 2.06 -10.71
C GLY A 216 3.08 1.99 -9.26
N ILE A 217 3.93 1.51 -8.34
CA ILE A 217 3.59 1.45 -6.91
C ILE A 217 3.45 2.85 -6.35
N THR A 218 2.27 3.16 -5.79
CA THR A 218 1.92 4.47 -5.20
C THR A 218 1.60 4.39 -3.72
N TYR A 219 1.46 3.19 -3.17
CA TYR A 219 1.12 2.94 -1.78
C TYR A 219 1.91 1.77 -1.23
N PHE A 220 2.35 1.90 0.01
CA PHE A 220 2.85 0.82 0.85
C PHE A 220 2.20 0.87 2.23
N ASP A 221 1.88 -0.29 2.77
CA ASP A 221 1.55 -0.50 4.19
C ASP A 221 2.34 -1.68 4.73
N LEU A 222 3.07 -1.44 5.81
CA LEU A 222 3.82 -2.45 6.53
C LEU A 222 3.32 -2.49 7.97
N THR A 223 2.93 -3.67 8.45
CA THR A 223 2.48 -3.85 9.83
C THR A 223 3.13 -5.07 10.47
N TYR A 224 3.64 -4.86 11.69
CA TYR A 224 4.23 -5.90 12.52
C TYR A 224 3.51 -6.03 13.85
N TYR A 225 2.60 -6.98 13.94
CA TYR A 225 1.91 -7.34 15.19
C TYR A 225 2.78 -8.23 16.07
N GLN A 226 2.77 -7.99 17.39
CA GLN A 226 3.51 -8.78 18.37
C GLN A 226 2.58 -9.63 19.24
#